data_b56f3744c5149895032e2baaf93fc41e
#
_entry.id   b56f3744c5149895032e2baaf93fc41e
#
_cell.length_a   1.000
_cell.length_b   1.000
_cell.length_c   1.000
_cell.angle_alpha   90.00
_cell.angle_beta   90.00
_cell.angle_gamma   90.00
#
_symmetry.space_group_name_H-M   'P 1'
#
loop_
_entity.id
_entity.type
_entity.pdbx_description
1 polymer ?
#
loop_
_entity_poly.entity_id
_entity_poly.type
_entity_poly.pdbx_seq_one_letter_code
_entity_poly.pdbx_strand_id
1 'polypeptide(L)'
;MSQEFERFATYLKVSDRLIEQASKEDLAETARVLALHLAHYQTKYEPIPVQESLRLMLTETIDDSQAGALADGFEVLIEVIRAVATPVGAH
;
A
#
# COMPACT_ATOMS: atom_id res chain seq x y z
N MET A 1 -19.58 12.45 -2.50
CA MET A 1 -18.16 12.06 -2.44
C MET A 1 -17.86 11.08 -3.56
N SER A 2 -16.64 11.11 -4.04
CA SER A 2 -16.27 10.25 -5.16
C SER A 2 -16.05 8.82 -4.69
N GLN A 3 -16.21 7.87 -5.61
CA GLN A 3 -15.91 6.46 -5.34
C GLN A 3 -14.44 6.27 -4.97
N GLU A 4 -13.56 7.09 -5.54
CA GLU A 4 -12.13 6.98 -5.27
C GLU A 4 -11.80 7.31 -3.81
N PHE A 5 -12.44 8.34 -3.26
CA PHE A 5 -12.25 8.67 -1.85
C PHE A 5 -12.81 7.58 -0.93
N GLU A 6 -13.95 7.00 -1.29
CA GLU A 6 -14.54 5.92 -0.52
C GLU A 6 -13.65 4.68 -0.54
N ARG A 7 -13.11 4.32 -1.71
CA ARG A 7 -12.16 3.22 -1.84
C ARG A 7 -10.93 3.46 -0.99
N PHE A 8 -10.36 4.65 -1.11
CA PHE A 8 -9.17 5.03 -0.36
C PHE A 8 -9.43 4.90 1.14
N ALA A 9 -10.53 5.46 1.64
CA ALA A 9 -10.85 5.42 3.07
C ALA A 9 -11.03 3.99 3.57
N THR A 10 -11.70 3.14 2.78
CA THR A 10 -11.92 1.75 3.14
C THR A 10 -10.60 0.98 3.20
N TYR A 11 -9.77 1.12 2.18
CA TYR A 11 -8.51 0.40 2.14
C TYR A 11 -7.53 0.91 3.19
N LEU A 12 -7.57 2.20 3.49
CA LEU A 12 -6.73 2.76 4.56
C LEU A 12 -7.06 2.09 5.90
N LYS A 13 -8.34 1.96 6.22
CA LYS A 13 -8.77 1.31 7.47
C LYS A 13 -8.34 -0.14 7.53
N VAL A 14 -8.51 -0.87 6.43
CA VAL A 14 -8.13 -2.28 6.37
C VAL A 14 -6.62 -2.43 6.51
N SER A 15 -5.85 -1.62 5.79
CA SER A 15 -4.39 -1.69 5.87
C SER A 15 -3.88 -1.35 7.26
N ASP A 16 -4.44 -0.33 7.91
CA ASP A 16 -4.04 0.04 9.26
C ASP A 16 -4.28 -1.10 10.24
N ARG A 17 -5.43 -1.76 10.12
CA ARG A 17 -5.74 -2.90 10.97
C ARG A 17 -4.74 -4.05 10.76
N LEU A 18 -4.43 -4.35 9.52
CA LEU A 18 -3.49 -5.42 9.20
C LEU A 18 -2.09 -5.09 9.69
N ILE A 19 -1.68 -3.83 9.56
CA ILE A 19 -0.37 -3.38 10.05
C ILE A 19 -0.29 -3.53 11.57
N GLU A 20 -1.35 -3.14 12.28
CA GLU A 20 -1.38 -3.26 13.74
C GLU A 20 -1.31 -4.70 14.22
N GLN A 21 -1.87 -5.63 13.46
CA GLN A 21 -1.89 -7.04 13.81
C GLN A 21 -0.65 -7.80 13.39
N ALA A 22 0.12 -7.22 12.47
CA ALA A 22 1.29 -7.90 11.91
C ALA A 22 2.48 -7.83 12.88
N SER A 23 3.30 -8.87 12.88
CA SER A 23 4.56 -8.84 13.61
C SER A 23 5.55 -7.93 12.90
N LYS A 24 6.60 -7.56 13.62
CA LYS A 24 7.69 -6.77 13.02
C LYS A 24 8.32 -7.53 11.84
N GLU A 25 8.45 -8.84 11.97
CA GLU A 25 9.01 -9.68 10.92
C GLU A 25 8.10 -9.70 9.69
N ASP A 26 6.79 -9.81 9.91
CA ASP A 26 5.82 -9.77 8.80
C ASP A 26 5.85 -8.43 8.09
N LEU A 27 5.98 -7.34 8.84
CA LEU A 27 6.08 -6.01 8.23
C LEU A 27 7.36 -5.87 7.43
N ALA A 28 8.47 -6.40 7.93
CA ALA A 28 9.75 -6.36 7.20
C ALA A 28 9.65 -7.15 5.90
N GLU A 29 9.04 -8.34 5.94
CA GLU A 29 8.84 -9.15 4.75
C GLU A 29 7.91 -8.46 3.76
N THR A 30 6.83 -7.86 4.25
CA THR A 30 5.91 -7.09 3.43
C THR A 30 6.65 -5.97 2.71
N ALA A 31 7.51 -5.26 3.42
CA ALA A 31 8.28 -4.18 2.81
C ALA A 31 9.19 -4.69 1.69
N ARG A 32 9.83 -5.85 1.89
CA ARG A 32 10.69 -6.44 0.85
C ARG A 32 9.90 -6.83 -0.37
N VAL A 33 8.73 -7.44 -0.19
CA VAL A 33 7.89 -7.83 -1.33
C VAL A 33 7.39 -6.60 -2.07
N LEU A 34 7.00 -5.55 -1.34
CA LEU A 34 6.58 -4.31 -1.97
C LEU A 34 7.73 -3.66 -2.75
N ALA A 35 8.96 -3.78 -2.25
CA ALA A 35 10.13 -3.28 -2.98
C ALA A 35 10.30 -4.01 -4.31
N LEU A 36 10.06 -5.32 -4.34
CA LEU A 36 10.11 -6.09 -5.59
C LEU A 36 9.01 -5.65 -6.55
N HIS A 37 7.81 -5.41 -6.04
CA HIS A 37 6.71 -4.90 -6.86
C HIS A 37 7.06 -3.54 -7.44
N LEU A 38 7.63 -2.67 -6.63
CA LEU A 38 8.03 -1.35 -7.08
C LEU A 38 9.08 -1.43 -8.17
N ALA A 39 10.09 -2.27 -7.99
CA ALA A 39 11.13 -2.48 -9.00
C ALA A 39 10.54 -2.95 -10.32
N HIS A 40 9.56 -3.84 -10.24
CA HIS A 40 8.87 -4.36 -11.42
C HIS A 40 8.11 -3.26 -12.14
N TYR A 41 7.39 -2.42 -11.40
CA TYR A 41 6.65 -1.32 -11.99
C TYR A 41 7.55 -0.24 -12.58
N GLN A 42 8.70 0.00 -11.97
CA GLN A 42 9.64 1.00 -12.46
C GLN A 42 10.21 0.67 -13.85
N THR A 43 10.15 -0.58 -14.25
CA THR A 43 10.56 -0.94 -15.60
C THR A 43 9.55 -0.49 -16.66
N LYS A 44 8.31 -0.21 -16.24
CA LYS A 44 7.23 0.19 -17.15
C LYS A 44 6.87 1.66 -17.04
N TYR A 45 7.04 2.24 -15.87
CA TYR A 45 6.57 3.59 -15.57
C TYR A 45 7.70 4.40 -14.94
N GLU A 46 7.63 5.72 -15.09
CA GLU A 46 8.58 6.58 -14.43
C GLU A 46 8.40 6.50 -12.91
N PRO A 47 9.50 6.33 -12.16
CA PRO A 47 9.39 6.30 -10.72
C PRO A 47 9.05 7.67 -10.15
N ILE A 48 8.25 7.67 -9.09
CA ILE A 48 7.93 8.90 -8.36
C ILE A 48 9.07 9.17 -7.38
N PRO A 49 9.64 10.39 -7.35
CA PRO A 49 10.67 10.71 -6.37
C PRO A 49 10.18 10.47 -4.94
N VAL A 50 11.06 10.01 -4.08
CA VAL A 50 10.71 9.69 -2.69
C VAL A 50 10.14 10.92 -1.97
N GLN A 51 10.71 12.10 -2.22
CA GLN A 51 10.23 13.33 -1.61
C GLN A 51 8.79 13.62 -2.00
N GLU A 52 8.42 13.34 -3.24
CA GLU A 52 7.06 13.54 -3.71
C GLU A 52 6.09 12.60 -3.01
N SER A 53 6.48 11.34 -2.86
CA SER A 53 5.67 10.36 -2.14
C SER A 53 5.46 10.76 -0.68
N LEU A 54 6.53 11.21 -0.02
CA LEU A 54 6.44 11.66 1.35
C LEU A 54 5.56 12.90 1.48
N ARG A 55 5.68 13.82 0.52
CA ARG A 55 4.85 15.03 0.51
C ARG A 55 3.37 14.67 0.40
N LEU A 56 3.04 13.73 -0.47
CA LEU A 56 1.66 13.28 -0.65
C LEU A 56 1.09 12.67 0.64
N MET A 57 1.90 11.89 1.34
CA MET A 57 1.47 11.27 2.59
C MET A 57 1.25 12.28 3.71
N LEU A 58 1.95 13.42 3.67
CA LEU A 58 1.84 14.46 4.69
C LEU A 58 0.82 15.53 4.34
N THR A 59 0.29 15.50 3.13
CA THR A 59 -0.69 16.48 2.68
C THR A 59 -2.07 16.10 3.20
N GLU A 60 -2.79 17.05 3.75
CA GLU A 60 -4.14 16.81 4.29
C GLU A 60 -5.20 16.76 3.20
N THR A 61 -4.93 17.37 2.06
CA THR A 61 -5.90 17.39 0.96
C THR A 61 -5.35 16.63 -0.24
N ILE A 62 -6.16 15.73 -0.76
CA ILE A 62 -5.83 14.97 -1.97
C ILE A 62 -7.01 15.09 -2.93
N ASP A 63 -6.72 15.06 -4.22
CA ASP A 63 -7.78 15.05 -5.24
C ASP A 63 -8.20 13.62 -5.57
N ASP A 64 -9.24 13.48 -6.42
CA ASP A 64 -9.76 12.18 -6.79
C ASP A 64 -8.70 11.28 -7.44
N SER A 65 -7.86 11.85 -8.27
CA SER A 65 -6.81 11.08 -8.95
C SER A 65 -5.81 10.52 -7.94
N GLN A 66 -5.40 11.34 -6.98
CA GLN A 66 -4.48 10.93 -5.93
C GLN A 66 -5.13 9.88 -5.02
N ALA A 67 -6.41 10.07 -4.70
CA ALA A 67 -7.14 9.09 -3.88
C ALA A 67 -7.21 7.74 -4.58
N GLY A 68 -7.45 7.74 -5.88
CA GLY A 68 -7.47 6.50 -6.66
C GLY A 68 -6.12 5.80 -6.67
N ALA A 69 -5.05 6.56 -6.87
CA ALA A 69 -3.70 6.01 -6.87
C ALA A 69 -3.33 5.43 -5.50
N LEU A 70 -3.68 6.15 -4.41
CA LEU A 70 -3.44 5.66 -3.06
C LEU A 70 -4.25 4.42 -2.76
N ALA A 71 -5.51 4.37 -3.21
CA ALA A 71 -6.35 3.19 -3.03
C ALA A 71 -5.73 1.98 -3.73
N ASP A 72 -5.22 2.16 -4.95
CA ASP A 72 -4.54 1.07 -5.66
C ASP A 72 -3.30 0.59 -4.90
N GLY A 73 -2.54 1.53 -4.36
CA GLY A 73 -1.36 1.19 -3.56
C GLY A 73 -1.72 0.42 -2.30
N PHE A 74 -2.75 0.86 -1.58
CA PHE A 74 -3.20 0.15 -0.39
C PHE A 74 -3.78 -1.22 -0.71
N GLU A 75 -4.42 -1.36 -1.87
CA GLU A 75 -4.90 -2.66 -2.30
C GLU A 75 -3.75 -3.66 -2.44
N VAL A 76 -2.64 -3.23 -3.06
CA VAL A 76 -1.46 -4.06 -3.17
C VAL A 76 -0.87 -4.36 -1.80
N LEU A 77 -0.79 -3.35 -0.92
CA LEU A 77 -0.30 -3.55 0.44
C LEU A 77 -1.12 -4.60 1.18
N ILE A 78 -2.44 -4.51 1.10
CA ILE A 78 -3.35 -5.45 1.75
C ILE A 78 -3.10 -6.87 1.24
N GLU A 79 -2.97 -7.04 -0.07
CA GLU A 79 -2.71 -8.35 -0.66
C GLU A 79 -1.39 -8.93 -0.16
N VAL A 80 -0.35 -8.11 -0.15
CA VAL A 80 0.98 -8.56 0.24
C VAL A 80 1.03 -8.91 1.72
N ILE A 81 0.50 -8.05 2.58
CA ILE A 81 0.56 -8.29 4.03
C ILE A 81 -0.24 -9.52 4.42
N ARG A 82 -1.37 -9.77 3.77
CA ARG A 82 -2.15 -10.98 4.00
C ARG A 82 -1.40 -12.23 3.55
N ALA A 83 -0.73 -12.16 2.42
CA ALA A 83 0.06 -13.29 1.91
C ALA A 83 1.23 -13.60 2.86
N VAL A 84 1.90 -12.57 3.35
CA VAL A 84 3.02 -12.73 4.28
C VAL A 84 2.54 -13.29 5.61
N ALA A 85 1.43 -12.78 6.13
CA ALA A 85 0.91 -13.19 7.43
C ALA A 85 0.32 -14.59 7.42
N THR A 86 0.00 -15.14 6.25
CA THR A 86 -0.52 -16.50 6.14
C THR A 86 0.66 -17.46 5.99
N PRO A 87 0.94 -18.32 6.99
CA PRO A 87 2.10 -19.21 6.91
C PRO A 87 1.98 -20.17 5.73
N VAL A 88 3.05 -20.25 4.95
CA VAL A 88 3.13 -21.21 3.85
C VAL A 88 3.23 -22.60 4.47
N GLY A 89 2.37 -23.50 4.04
CA GLY A 89 2.37 -24.85 4.57
C GLY A 89 1.51 -25.04 5.80
N ALA A 90 0.80 -24.01 6.23
CA ALA A 90 -0.13 -24.10 7.36
C ALA A 90 -1.50 -24.60 6.93
N HIS A 91 -1.54 -25.37 5.91
CA HIS A 91 -2.77 -25.93 5.38
C HIS A 91 -2.79 -27.43 5.47
#